data_888506b2c4a42fe77f0a343405e68790
#
_entry.id   888506b2c4a42fe77f0a343405e68790
#
_cell.length_a   1.000
_cell.length_b   1.000
_cell.length_c   1.000
_cell.angle_alpha   90.00
_cell.angle_beta   90.00
_cell.angle_gamma   90.00
#
_symmetry.space_group_name_H-M   'P 1'
#
loop_
_entity.id
_entity.type
_entity.pdbx_description
1 polymer ?
#
loop_
_entity_poly.entity_id
_entity_poly.type
_entity_poly.pdbx_seq_one_letter_code
_entity_poly.pdbx_strand_id
1 'polypeptide(L)'
;GVVVSPAALLEEIDMLEGRGIPATERLRISEACPLILPYHIALDNAREVARGKSKIGTTGRGIGPAYEDKVSRRGLRLGDLFHRERFAAKLGEVLDYHNFALQHYYKAEPVDFQKVLDDALAMGERIKPMVADIPELLHEVQKNGGSIMFEGAQGALLDIDHGTYPYVTSSNTTAGGAATGSGVGPASFDHVVGITKAYTTRVGSGPFPTELYDGEGLLDSDGEHLAKQGHEFGSTTGRPRRCGWFDAVALRRSNQINSTTGLCITKLDVLDGIDTIRLCVGYTING
;
A
#
# COMPACT_ATOMS: atom_id res chain seq x y z
N GLY A 1 -1.03 -11.54 2.29
CA GLY A 1 -0.21 -10.49 2.87
C GLY A 1 -0.87 -9.13 2.94
N VAL A 2 -1.94 -8.91 2.17
CA VAL A 2 -2.68 -7.63 2.11
C VAL A 2 -3.58 -7.46 3.34
N VAL A 3 -3.66 -6.25 3.89
CA VAL A 3 -4.70 -5.88 4.84
C VAL A 3 -5.96 -5.47 4.06
N VAL A 4 -7.15 -5.92 4.49
CA VAL A 4 -8.40 -5.76 3.75
C VAL A 4 -9.41 -4.96 4.55
N SER A 5 -9.94 -3.89 3.98
CA SER A 5 -11.11 -3.18 4.48
C SER A 5 -12.36 -3.81 3.85
N PRO A 6 -13.22 -4.51 4.61
CA PRO A 6 -14.45 -5.10 4.08
C PRO A 6 -15.35 -4.08 3.39
N ALA A 7 -15.48 -2.89 3.97
CA ALA A 7 -16.31 -1.83 3.42
C ALA A 7 -15.80 -1.35 2.06
N ALA A 8 -14.51 -0.98 1.97
CA ALA A 8 -13.92 -0.52 0.70
C ALA A 8 -13.94 -1.61 -0.38
N LEU A 9 -13.69 -2.86 0.00
CA LEU A 9 -13.75 -4.00 -0.93
C LEU A 9 -15.15 -4.15 -1.54
N LEU A 10 -16.19 -4.13 -0.70
CA LEU A 10 -17.57 -4.28 -1.18
C LEU A 10 -18.03 -3.10 -2.02
N GLU A 11 -17.59 -1.88 -1.69
CA GLU A 11 -17.84 -0.70 -2.51
C GLU A 11 -17.24 -0.84 -3.92
N GLU A 12 -16.00 -1.32 -4.03
CA GLU A 12 -15.36 -1.58 -5.32
C GLU A 12 -16.03 -2.72 -6.09
N ILE A 13 -16.46 -3.79 -5.42
CA ILE A 13 -17.20 -4.89 -6.04
C ILE A 13 -18.53 -4.36 -6.60
N ASP A 14 -19.30 -3.62 -5.81
CA ASP A 14 -20.60 -3.07 -6.23
C ASP A 14 -20.44 -2.12 -7.44
N MET A 15 -19.36 -1.33 -7.45
CA MET A 15 -19.02 -0.45 -8.58
C MET A 15 -18.70 -1.25 -9.86
N LEU A 16 -17.93 -2.33 -9.76
CA LEU A 16 -17.55 -3.16 -10.91
C LEU A 16 -18.74 -3.94 -11.44
N GLU A 17 -19.53 -4.53 -10.56
CA GLU A 17 -20.76 -5.27 -10.95
C GLU A 17 -21.79 -4.35 -11.56
N GLY A 18 -21.93 -3.12 -11.08
CA GLY A 18 -22.75 -2.09 -11.70
C GLY A 18 -22.31 -1.71 -13.12
N ARG A 19 -21.08 -2.03 -13.50
CA ARG A 19 -20.54 -1.87 -14.86
C ARG A 19 -20.59 -3.17 -15.69
N GLY A 20 -21.21 -4.21 -15.17
CA GLY A 20 -21.32 -5.51 -15.85
C GLY A 20 -20.10 -6.42 -15.72
N ILE A 21 -19.17 -6.12 -14.80
CA ILE A 21 -17.99 -6.95 -14.53
C ILE A 21 -18.32 -7.90 -13.37
N PRO A 22 -18.30 -9.25 -13.58
CA PRO A 22 -18.69 -10.21 -12.54
C PRO A 22 -17.56 -10.37 -11.50
N ALA A 23 -17.39 -9.37 -10.63
CA ALA A 23 -16.30 -9.30 -9.66
C ALA A 23 -16.39 -10.42 -8.61
N THR A 24 -17.56 -10.66 -8.06
CA THR A 24 -17.79 -11.70 -7.04
C THR A 24 -17.45 -13.11 -7.55
N GLU A 25 -17.73 -13.41 -8.81
CA GLU A 25 -17.42 -14.72 -9.40
C GLU A 25 -15.93 -14.96 -9.57
N ARG A 26 -15.17 -13.90 -9.84
CA ARG A 26 -13.73 -13.96 -10.17
C ARG A 26 -12.82 -13.78 -8.98
N LEU A 27 -13.21 -12.97 -8.01
CA LEU A 27 -12.37 -12.62 -6.85
C LEU A 27 -12.26 -13.81 -5.91
N ARG A 28 -11.02 -14.05 -5.43
CA ARG A 28 -10.72 -14.99 -4.35
C ARG A 28 -9.88 -14.31 -3.30
N ILE A 29 -10.22 -14.51 -2.03
CA ILE A 29 -9.62 -13.83 -0.90
C ILE A 29 -9.22 -14.87 0.15
N SER A 30 -7.99 -14.76 0.65
CA SER A 30 -7.53 -15.62 1.74
C SER A 30 -8.21 -15.29 3.05
N GLU A 31 -8.66 -16.29 3.78
CA GLU A 31 -9.18 -16.14 5.15
C GLU A 31 -8.13 -15.57 6.13
N ALA A 32 -6.85 -15.70 5.79
CA ALA A 32 -5.73 -15.22 6.58
C ALA A 32 -5.47 -13.70 6.45
N CYS A 33 -6.15 -13.00 5.54
CA CYS A 33 -6.01 -11.55 5.37
C CYS A 33 -6.40 -10.81 6.66
N PRO A 34 -5.53 -9.95 7.22
CA PRO A 34 -5.90 -9.09 8.34
C PRO A 34 -6.94 -8.07 7.91
N LEU A 35 -7.88 -7.78 8.80
CA LEU A 35 -8.93 -6.79 8.58
C LEU A 35 -8.48 -5.38 8.93
N ILE A 36 -8.91 -4.41 8.13
CA ILE A 36 -8.95 -3.00 8.52
C ILE A 36 -10.36 -2.71 9.02
N LEU A 37 -10.47 -2.34 10.29
CA LEU A 37 -11.71 -2.02 10.96
C LEU A 37 -11.75 -0.55 11.38
N PRO A 38 -12.89 0.02 11.75
CA PRO A 38 -13.04 1.44 12.06
C PRO A 38 -12.04 2.00 13.09
N TYR A 39 -11.63 1.21 14.07
CA TYR A 39 -10.65 1.65 15.06
C TYR A 39 -9.23 1.84 14.47
N HIS A 40 -8.86 1.11 13.41
CA HIS A 40 -7.61 1.35 12.71
C HIS A 40 -7.60 2.72 12.01
N ILE A 41 -8.73 3.09 11.41
CA ILE A 41 -8.91 4.40 10.78
C ILE A 41 -8.86 5.52 11.83
N ALA A 42 -9.56 5.32 12.95
CA ALA A 42 -9.56 6.26 14.07
C ALA A 42 -8.14 6.48 14.63
N LEU A 43 -7.37 5.40 14.82
CA LEU A 43 -5.99 5.47 15.28
C LEU A 43 -5.06 6.17 14.28
N ASP A 44 -5.18 5.87 12.98
CA ASP A 44 -4.36 6.48 11.94
C ASP A 44 -4.55 8.00 11.94
N ASN A 45 -5.80 8.45 11.95
CA ASN A 45 -6.14 9.88 12.02
C ASN A 45 -5.67 10.53 13.32
N ALA A 46 -5.91 9.90 14.47
CA ALA A 46 -5.51 10.43 15.77
C ALA A 46 -3.99 10.59 15.88
N ARG A 47 -3.22 9.65 15.33
CA ARG A 47 -1.75 9.69 15.27
C ARG A 47 -1.24 10.84 14.40
N GLU A 48 -1.82 11.06 13.23
CA GLU A 48 -1.46 12.16 12.34
C GLU A 48 -1.77 13.53 12.98
N VAL A 49 -2.92 13.66 13.66
CA VAL A 49 -3.26 14.86 14.43
C VAL A 49 -2.26 15.12 15.55
N ALA A 50 -1.92 14.10 16.34
CA ALA A 50 -0.99 14.22 17.46
C ALA A 50 0.43 14.60 17.01
N ARG A 51 0.86 14.19 15.82
CA ARG A 51 2.17 14.53 15.23
C ARG A 51 2.26 15.97 14.71
N GLY A 52 1.14 16.60 14.41
CA GLY A 52 1.10 17.99 13.94
C GLY A 52 1.98 18.24 12.70
N LYS A 53 3.01 19.07 12.87
CA LYS A 53 3.96 19.39 11.78
C LYS A 53 4.87 18.21 11.39
N SER A 54 5.05 17.23 12.26
CA SER A 54 5.90 16.03 12.02
C SER A 54 5.10 14.84 11.50
N LYS A 55 3.91 15.06 10.97
CA LYS A 55 3.08 14.01 10.38
C LYS A 55 3.80 13.30 9.23
N ILE A 56 3.58 11.99 9.11
CA ILE A 56 4.13 11.19 8.00
C ILE A 56 3.38 11.50 6.70
N GLY A 57 2.12 11.89 6.81
CA GLY A 57 1.25 12.14 5.67
C GLY A 57 0.59 10.86 5.17
N THR A 58 0.07 10.04 6.08
CA THR A 58 -0.66 8.81 5.75
C THR A 58 -1.91 9.09 4.92
N THR A 59 -2.52 8.04 4.38
CA THR A 59 -3.78 8.15 3.64
C THR A 59 -5.00 8.22 4.57
N GLY A 60 -4.83 8.05 5.89
CA GLY A 60 -5.91 8.01 6.86
C GLY A 60 -6.81 6.77 6.76
N ARG A 61 -6.36 5.74 6.05
CA ARG A 61 -7.15 4.52 5.81
C ARG A 61 -6.90 3.39 6.79
N GLY A 62 -6.11 3.61 7.84
CA GLY A 62 -5.85 2.63 8.89
C GLY A 62 -4.86 1.53 8.52
N ILE A 63 -4.10 1.70 7.44
CA ILE A 63 -3.15 0.69 6.93
C ILE A 63 -2.07 0.39 7.98
N GLY A 64 -1.39 1.43 8.49
CA GLY A 64 -0.33 1.28 9.50
C GLY A 64 -0.80 0.57 10.76
N PRO A 65 -1.86 1.03 11.42
CA PRO A 65 -2.43 0.36 12.60
C PRO A 65 -2.84 -1.10 12.34
N ALA A 66 -3.37 -1.44 11.16
CA ALA A 66 -3.73 -2.82 10.83
C ALA A 66 -2.50 -3.73 10.70
N TYR A 67 -1.40 -3.24 10.10
CA TYR A 67 -0.13 -4.00 10.08
C TYR A 67 0.51 -4.10 11.47
N GLU A 68 0.40 -3.07 12.32
CA GLU A 68 0.83 -3.12 13.72
C GLU A 68 0.11 -4.23 14.47
N ASP A 69 -1.21 -4.31 14.36
CA ASP A 69 -2.01 -5.36 14.97
C ASP A 69 -1.67 -6.75 14.42
N LYS A 70 -1.39 -6.86 13.12
CA LYS A 70 -0.92 -8.10 12.51
C LYS A 70 0.37 -8.61 13.15
N VAL A 71 1.39 -7.76 13.28
CA VAL A 71 2.70 -8.18 13.81
C VAL A 71 2.69 -8.36 15.33
N SER A 72 1.84 -7.64 16.05
CA SER A 72 1.59 -7.85 17.47
C SER A 72 0.71 -9.08 17.76
N ARG A 73 0.17 -9.73 16.75
CA ARG A 73 -0.66 -10.94 16.79
C ARG A 73 -2.02 -10.76 17.45
N ARG A 74 -2.53 -9.51 17.54
CA ARG A 74 -3.87 -9.18 18.03
C ARG A 74 -4.86 -8.91 16.88
N GLY A 75 -4.36 -8.75 15.64
CA GLY A 75 -5.20 -8.45 14.49
C GLY A 75 -6.26 -9.51 14.22
N LEU A 76 -7.47 -9.05 13.89
CA LEU A 76 -8.54 -9.90 13.41
C LEU A 76 -8.31 -10.22 11.93
N ARG A 77 -8.62 -11.46 11.56
CA ARG A 77 -8.50 -11.94 10.17
C ARG A 77 -9.87 -12.14 9.54
N LEU A 78 -9.89 -12.18 8.22
CA LEU A 78 -11.12 -12.39 7.46
C LEU A 78 -11.87 -13.64 7.90
N GLY A 79 -11.17 -14.76 8.14
CA GLY A 79 -11.76 -16.01 8.64
C GLY A 79 -12.41 -15.90 10.02
N ASP A 80 -12.06 -14.91 10.83
CA ASP A 80 -12.72 -14.71 12.13
C ASP A 80 -14.18 -14.26 11.97
N LEU A 81 -14.52 -13.54 10.88
CA LEU A 81 -15.89 -13.06 10.59
C LEU A 81 -16.91 -14.19 10.49
N PHE A 82 -16.49 -15.41 10.16
CA PHE A 82 -17.37 -16.56 10.01
C PHE A 82 -17.66 -17.29 11.32
N HIS A 83 -17.17 -16.78 12.44
CA HIS A 83 -17.34 -17.32 13.80
C HIS A 83 -17.71 -16.20 14.75
N ARG A 84 -19.00 -15.83 14.80
CA ARG A 84 -19.54 -14.68 15.55
C ARG A 84 -18.99 -14.55 16.98
N GLU A 85 -19.06 -15.62 17.76
CA GLU A 85 -18.61 -15.58 19.16
C GLU A 85 -17.11 -15.32 19.29
N ARG A 86 -16.30 -16.00 18.46
CA ARG A 86 -14.85 -15.82 18.43
C ARG A 86 -14.48 -14.41 17.96
N PHE A 87 -15.16 -13.93 16.92
CA PHE A 87 -14.93 -12.58 16.40
C PHE A 87 -15.30 -11.52 17.44
N ALA A 88 -16.46 -11.65 18.11
CA ALA A 88 -16.90 -10.72 19.14
C ALA A 88 -15.94 -10.69 20.34
N ALA A 89 -15.47 -11.84 20.82
CA ALA A 89 -14.50 -11.91 21.92
C ALA A 89 -13.19 -11.21 21.57
N LYS A 90 -12.58 -11.53 20.41
CA LYS A 90 -11.36 -10.89 19.93
C LYS A 90 -11.54 -9.38 19.70
N LEU A 91 -12.67 -8.97 19.11
CA LEU A 91 -12.97 -7.57 18.86
C LEU A 91 -13.08 -6.79 20.18
N GLY A 92 -13.74 -7.37 21.19
CA GLY A 92 -13.85 -6.76 22.51
C GLY A 92 -12.49 -6.50 23.14
N GLU A 93 -11.61 -7.49 23.13
CA GLU A 93 -10.24 -7.39 23.68
C GLU A 93 -9.42 -6.31 22.95
N VAL A 94 -9.48 -6.29 21.61
CA VAL A 94 -8.73 -5.33 20.81
C VAL A 94 -9.29 -3.91 20.96
N LEU A 95 -10.61 -3.76 21.01
CA LEU A 95 -11.24 -2.45 21.19
C LEU A 95 -11.01 -1.87 22.58
N ASP A 96 -10.98 -2.69 23.63
CA ASP A 96 -10.61 -2.23 24.96
C ASP A 96 -9.24 -1.54 24.95
N TYR A 97 -8.25 -2.20 24.35
CA TYR A 97 -6.90 -1.66 24.21
C TYR A 97 -6.85 -0.38 23.36
N HIS A 98 -7.46 -0.38 22.18
CA HIS A 98 -7.37 0.74 21.26
C HIS A 98 -8.23 1.93 21.69
N ASN A 99 -9.40 1.69 22.27
CA ASN A 99 -10.25 2.74 22.81
C ASN A 99 -9.59 3.42 24.02
N PHE A 100 -8.87 2.66 24.85
CA PHE A 100 -8.06 3.26 25.91
C PHE A 100 -7.02 4.23 25.32
N ALA A 101 -6.31 3.83 24.28
CA ALA A 101 -5.34 4.70 23.62
C ALA A 101 -6.00 5.92 22.97
N LEU A 102 -7.12 5.74 22.28
CA LEU A 102 -7.86 6.84 21.66
C LEU A 102 -8.30 7.87 22.71
N GLN A 103 -8.96 7.44 23.78
CA GLN A 103 -9.51 8.34 24.79
C GLN A 103 -8.43 8.97 25.67
N HIS A 104 -7.52 8.15 26.20
CA HIS A 104 -6.60 8.61 27.25
C HIS A 104 -5.30 9.21 26.70
N TYR A 105 -4.79 8.70 25.58
CA TYR A 105 -3.55 9.21 24.98
C TYR A 105 -3.82 10.25 23.89
N TYR A 106 -4.68 9.93 22.93
CA TYR A 106 -4.92 10.82 21.78
C TYR A 106 -6.05 11.84 22.01
N LYS A 107 -6.86 11.71 23.07
CA LYS A 107 -8.04 12.55 23.35
C LYS A 107 -9.04 12.56 22.18
N ALA A 108 -9.19 11.41 21.56
CA ALA A 108 -10.11 11.15 20.46
C ALA A 108 -11.31 10.29 20.94
N GLU A 109 -12.38 10.30 20.15
CA GLU A 109 -13.57 9.53 20.46
C GLU A 109 -13.31 8.02 20.35
N PRO A 110 -13.86 7.21 21.26
CA PRO A 110 -13.79 5.76 21.17
C PRO A 110 -14.66 5.24 20.03
N VAL A 111 -14.35 4.02 19.59
CA VAL A 111 -15.13 3.33 18.58
C VAL A 111 -16.15 2.40 19.25
N ASP A 112 -17.39 2.43 18.77
CA ASP A 112 -18.49 1.63 19.31
C ASP A 112 -18.34 0.15 18.94
N PHE A 113 -18.31 -0.71 19.95
CA PHE A 113 -18.15 -2.16 19.80
C PHE A 113 -19.30 -2.79 19.02
N GLN A 114 -20.55 -2.47 19.39
CA GLN A 114 -21.71 -3.15 18.82
C GLN A 114 -21.87 -2.80 17.33
N LYS A 115 -21.64 -1.52 17.01
CA LYS A 115 -21.67 -1.07 15.62
C LYS A 115 -20.61 -1.76 14.76
N VAL A 116 -19.35 -1.85 15.24
CA VAL A 116 -18.29 -2.53 14.49
C VAL A 116 -18.59 -4.02 14.33
N LEU A 117 -19.10 -4.68 15.38
CA LEU A 117 -19.46 -6.08 15.35
C LEU A 117 -20.52 -6.37 14.29
N ASP A 118 -21.62 -5.65 14.33
CA ASP A 118 -22.77 -5.90 13.46
C ASP A 118 -22.45 -5.57 11.99
N ASP A 119 -21.79 -4.42 11.75
CA ASP A 119 -21.37 -4.01 10.40
C ASP A 119 -20.37 -5.02 9.80
N ALA A 120 -19.38 -5.46 10.59
CA ALA A 120 -18.35 -6.40 10.12
C ALA A 120 -18.94 -7.78 9.79
N LEU A 121 -19.83 -8.30 10.63
CA LEU A 121 -20.49 -9.58 10.39
C LEU A 121 -21.40 -9.54 9.16
N ALA A 122 -22.17 -8.46 8.99
CA ALA A 122 -23.01 -8.28 7.80
C ALA A 122 -22.18 -8.23 6.51
N MET A 123 -21.04 -7.52 6.53
CA MET A 123 -20.10 -7.52 5.40
C MET A 123 -19.45 -8.89 5.18
N GLY A 124 -19.17 -9.62 6.26
CA GLY A 124 -18.60 -10.96 6.21
C GLY A 124 -19.46 -11.95 5.43
N GLU A 125 -20.79 -11.92 5.59
CA GLU A 125 -21.72 -12.78 4.84
C GLU A 125 -21.66 -12.52 3.32
N ARG A 126 -21.46 -11.26 2.92
CA ARG A 126 -21.29 -10.92 1.50
C ARG A 126 -19.95 -11.38 0.93
N ILE A 127 -18.91 -11.36 1.74
CA ILE A 127 -17.53 -11.73 1.34
C ILE A 127 -17.32 -13.25 1.34
N LYS A 128 -18.06 -13.98 2.17
CA LYS A 128 -17.92 -15.42 2.38
C LYS A 128 -17.83 -16.27 1.10
N PRO A 129 -18.61 -16.04 0.05
CA PRO A 129 -18.52 -16.81 -1.19
C PRO A 129 -17.19 -16.65 -1.95
N MET A 130 -16.45 -15.59 -1.68
CA MET A 130 -15.16 -15.28 -2.33
C MET A 130 -13.95 -15.83 -1.57
N VAL A 131 -14.15 -16.43 -0.40
CA VAL A 131 -13.06 -16.94 0.43
C VAL A 131 -12.55 -18.26 -0.10
N ALA A 132 -11.22 -18.38 -0.18
CA ALA A 132 -10.54 -19.59 -0.64
C ALA A 132 -9.19 -19.79 0.04
N ASP A 133 -8.69 -21.01 0.00
CA ASP A 133 -7.28 -21.31 0.30
C ASP A 133 -6.42 -20.85 -0.88
N ILE A 134 -5.86 -19.64 -0.74
CA ILE A 134 -5.09 -19.01 -1.82
C ILE A 134 -3.77 -19.74 -2.10
N PRO A 135 -2.96 -20.16 -1.11
CA PRO A 135 -1.78 -20.96 -1.37
C PRO A 135 -2.06 -22.23 -2.19
N GLU A 136 -3.10 -22.99 -1.83
CA GLU A 136 -3.47 -24.21 -2.56
C GLU A 136 -3.94 -23.88 -3.98
N LEU A 137 -4.79 -22.89 -4.14
CA LEU A 137 -5.28 -22.46 -5.46
C LEU A 137 -4.12 -22.04 -6.38
N LEU A 138 -3.14 -21.29 -5.89
CA LEU A 138 -1.98 -20.89 -6.67
C LEU A 138 -1.09 -22.08 -7.03
N HIS A 139 -0.92 -23.01 -6.07
CA HIS A 139 -0.17 -24.26 -6.32
C HIS A 139 -0.83 -25.10 -7.42
N GLU A 140 -2.14 -25.25 -7.40
CA GLU A 140 -2.89 -25.97 -8.45
C GLU A 140 -2.73 -25.31 -9.82
N VAL A 141 -2.79 -23.97 -9.88
CA VAL A 141 -2.57 -23.22 -11.13
C VAL A 141 -1.17 -23.52 -11.69
N GLN A 142 -0.13 -23.45 -10.85
CA GLN A 142 1.25 -23.75 -11.27
C GLN A 142 1.41 -25.20 -11.73
N LYS A 143 0.87 -26.15 -10.96
CA LYS A 143 0.92 -27.58 -11.28
C LYS A 143 0.28 -27.91 -12.63
N ASN A 144 -0.77 -27.19 -13.00
CA ASN A 144 -1.47 -27.34 -14.27
C ASN A 144 -0.85 -26.52 -15.43
N GLY A 145 0.32 -25.92 -15.23
CA GLY A 145 1.03 -25.12 -16.23
C GLY A 145 0.40 -23.76 -16.50
N GLY A 146 -0.44 -23.26 -15.61
CA GLY A 146 -1.03 -21.94 -15.70
C GLY A 146 -0.04 -20.83 -15.37
N SER A 147 -0.28 -19.63 -15.90
CA SER A 147 0.51 -18.43 -15.62
C SER A 147 -0.10 -17.63 -14.48
N ILE A 148 0.75 -17.13 -13.58
CA ILE A 148 0.35 -16.30 -12.47
C ILE A 148 1.09 -14.95 -12.56
N MET A 149 0.35 -13.85 -12.49
CA MET A 149 0.92 -12.52 -12.37
C MET A 149 0.74 -12.00 -10.95
N PHE A 150 1.84 -11.69 -10.28
CA PHE A 150 1.83 -11.02 -8.98
C PHE A 150 1.98 -9.51 -9.19
N GLU A 151 1.01 -8.76 -8.74
CA GLU A 151 1.04 -7.30 -8.77
C GLU A 151 1.18 -6.76 -7.35
N GLY A 152 2.28 -6.02 -7.10
CA GLY A 152 2.51 -5.30 -5.86
C GLY A 152 1.92 -3.89 -5.89
N ALA A 153 1.87 -3.27 -4.74
CA ALA A 153 1.48 -1.88 -4.57
C ALA A 153 2.68 -1.04 -4.12
N GLN A 154 2.56 0.29 -4.21
CA GLN A 154 3.59 1.28 -3.86
C GLN A 154 4.85 1.14 -4.74
N GLY A 155 6.05 1.13 -4.12
CA GLY A 155 7.32 1.02 -4.82
C GLY A 155 8.46 0.67 -3.86
N ALA A 156 9.59 0.23 -4.40
CA ALA A 156 10.71 -0.29 -3.62
C ALA A 156 11.27 0.69 -2.57
N LEU A 157 11.27 2.00 -2.85
CA LEU A 157 11.71 3.02 -1.89
C LEU A 157 10.68 3.33 -0.80
N LEU A 158 9.49 2.76 -0.87
CA LEU A 158 8.45 2.82 0.16
C LEU A 158 8.37 1.52 0.98
N ASP A 159 9.22 0.54 0.72
CA ASP A 159 9.28 -0.71 1.48
C ASP A 159 9.65 -0.46 2.93
N ILE A 160 9.00 -1.16 3.86
CA ILE A 160 9.21 -0.97 5.31
C ILE A 160 10.63 -1.26 5.75
N ASP A 161 11.30 -2.22 5.12
CA ASP A 161 12.65 -2.65 5.48
C ASP A 161 13.74 -1.97 4.65
N HIS A 162 13.49 -1.75 3.35
CA HIS A 162 14.48 -1.29 2.37
C HIS A 162 14.26 0.11 1.84
N GLY A 163 13.14 0.75 2.21
CA GLY A 163 12.78 2.09 1.77
C GLY A 163 13.42 3.21 2.57
N THR A 164 12.94 4.42 2.34
CA THR A 164 13.43 5.65 3.00
C THR A 164 12.75 5.86 4.36
N TYR A 165 12.94 4.95 5.28
CA TYR A 165 12.37 4.99 6.62
C TYR A 165 12.66 6.33 7.33
N PRO A 166 11.70 6.98 8.02
CA PRO A 166 10.33 6.52 8.32
C PRO A 166 9.28 6.85 7.24
N TYR A 167 9.67 7.43 6.11
CA TYR A 167 8.77 7.84 5.02
C TYR A 167 8.51 6.66 4.08
N VAL A 168 7.88 5.62 4.60
CA VAL A 168 7.60 4.34 3.94
C VAL A 168 6.16 3.90 4.22
N THR A 169 5.68 2.89 3.50
CA THR A 169 4.46 2.17 3.88
C THR A 169 4.76 1.15 4.99
N SER A 170 3.73 0.60 5.60
CA SER A 170 3.86 -0.39 6.68
C SER A 170 3.99 -1.83 6.19
N SER A 171 4.23 -2.04 4.91
CA SER A 171 4.33 -3.37 4.28
C SER A 171 5.59 -3.53 3.44
N ASN A 172 5.91 -4.77 3.09
CA ASN A 172 6.94 -5.07 2.11
C ASN A 172 6.40 -4.88 0.71
N THR A 173 7.05 -4.01 -0.06
CA THR A 173 6.69 -3.66 -1.44
C THR A 173 7.64 -4.27 -2.47
N THR A 174 8.70 -4.93 -2.00
CA THR A 174 9.65 -5.64 -2.85
C THR A 174 9.08 -6.98 -3.34
N ALA A 175 9.68 -7.57 -4.37
CA ALA A 175 9.26 -8.84 -4.95
C ALA A 175 9.17 -9.99 -3.92
N GLY A 176 10.05 -9.99 -2.90
CA GLY A 176 9.97 -10.92 -1.78
C GLY A 176 8.66 -10.87 -1.00
N GLY A 177 8.01 -9.70 -0.98
CA GLY A 177 6.68 -9.51 -0.38
C GLY A 177 5.58 -10.29 -1.09
N ALA A 178 5.71 -10.56 -2.39
CA ALA A 178 4.77 -11.39 -3.13
C ALA A 178 4.82 -12.85 -2.67
N ALA A 179 6.01 -13.41 -2.45
CA ALA A 179 6.17 -14.77 -1.91
C ALA A 179 5.56 -14.90 -0.51
N THR A 180 5.98 -14.03 0.41
CA THR A 180 5.49 -14.05 1.80
C THR A 180 3.98 -13.81 1.87
N GLY A 181 3.46 -12.89 1.05
CA GLY A 181 2.07 -12.47 1.07
C GLY A 181 1.10 -13.46 0.43
N SER A 182 1.53 -14.19 -0.60
CA SER A 182 0.68 -15.16 -1.33
C SER A 182 0.83 -16.59 -0.86
N GLY A 183 1.93 -16.93 -0.17
CA GLY A 183 2.25 -18.31 0.20
C GLY A 183 2.95 -19.10 -0.90
N VAL A 184 3.31 -18.47 -2.01
CA VAL A 184 4.12 -19.10 -3.07
C VAL A 184 5.59 -19.04 -2.68
N GLY A 185 6.34 -20.10 -2.97
CA GLY A 185 7.77 -20.14 -2.68
C GLY A 185 8.56 -19.10 -3.48
N PRO A 186 9.64 -18.50 -2.90
CA PRO A 186 10.38 -17.43 -3.58
C PRO A 186 11.06 -17.86 -4.88
N ALA A 187 11.34 -19.16 -5.04
CA ALA A 187 11.93 -19.73 -6.27
C ALA A 187 10.91 -19.94 -7.40
N SER A 188 9.63 -19.62 -7.17
CA SER A 188 8.55 -19.81 -8.15
C SER A 188 8.36 -18.59 -9.06
N PHE A 189 9.19 -17.56 -8.94
CA PHE A 189 9.14 -16.38 -9.82
C PHE A 189 10.09 -16.56 -11.00
N ASP A 190 9.54 -16.74 -12.18
CA ASP A 190 10.33 -16.83 -13.42
C ASP A 190 10.88 -15.47 -13.85
N HIS A 191 10.05 -14.42 -13.67
CA HIS A 191 10.36 -13.06 -14.07
C HIS A 191 9.93 -12.04 -13.02
N VAL A 192 10.75 -11.02 -12.81
CA VAL A 192 10.44 -9.85 -12.00
C VAL A 192 10.59 -8.60 -12.87
N VAL A 193 9.47 -7.96 -13.20
CA VAL A 193 9.45 -6.75 -14.00
C VAL A 193 9.37 -5.54 -13.10
N GLY A 194 10.40 -4.69 -13.13
CA GLY A 194 10.42 -3.40 -12.46
C GLY A 194 9.75 -2.33 -13.32
N ILE A 195 8.68 -1.71 -12.82
CA ILE A 195 8.04 -0.58 -13.49
C ILE A 195 8.64 0.71 -12.94
N THR A 196 9.18 1.55 -13.82
CA THR A 196 9.75 2.85 -13.48
C THR A 196 9.29 3.91 -14.45
N LYS A 197 9.17 5.16 -14.00
CA LYS A 197 8.98 6.29 -14.92
C LYS A 197 10.33 6.72 -15.50
N ALA A 198 10.29 7.42 -16.61
CA ALA A 198 11.47 8.06 -17.19
C ALA A 198 12.02 9.24 -16.36
N TYR A 199 11.37 9.58 -15.28
CA TYR A 199 11.73 10.60 -14.27
C TYR A 199 11.28 10.13 -12.90
N THR A 200 11.64 10.83 -11.84
CA THR A 200 11.29 10.43 -10.46
C THR A 200 10.17 11.30 -9.90
N THR A 201 9.27 10.68 -9.13
CA THR A 201 8.22 11.41 -8.41
C THR A 201 8.10 10.92 -6.98
N ARG A 202 7.70 11.82 -6.06
CA ARG A 202 7.43 11.48 -4.68
C ARG A 202 6.21 12.24 -4.14
N VAL A 203 5.37 11.54 -3.37
CA VAL A 203 4.27 12.16 -2.61
C VAL A 203 4.72 12.33 -1.16
N GLY A 204 4.46 13.52 -0.59
CA GLY A 204 4.75 13.80 0.81
C GLY A 204 6.23 14.00 1.12
N SER A 205 6.56 13.85 2.40
CA SER A 205 7.91 14.11 2.93
C SER A 205 8.90 13.00 2.62
N GLY A 206 10.17 13.23 2.93
CA GLY A 206 11.26 12.29 2.78
C GLY A 206 12.30 12.73 1.75
N PRO A 207 13.44 12.02 1.70
CA PRO A 207 14.55 12.39 0.83
C PRO A 207 14.18 12.27 -0.65
N PHE A 208 14.68 13.21 -1.45
CA PHE A 208 14.51 13.25 -2.89
C PHE A 208 15.71 13.91 -3.56
N PRO A 209 16.85 13.22 -3.72
CA PRO A 209 18.09 13.82 -4.19
C PRO A 209 18.05 14.48 -5.56
N THR A 210 17.14 14.04 -6.44
CA THR A 210 16.97 14.55 -7.80
C THR A 210 15.81 15.52 -7.96
N GLU A 211 15.22 15.99 -6.85
CA GLU A 211 14.08 16.90 -6.87
C GLU A 211 14.42 18.21 -7.60
N LEU A 212 13.48 18.65 -8.43
CA LEU A 212 13.57 19.90 -9.18
C LEU A 212 12.67 20.94 -8.50
N TYR A 213 13.31 21.88 -7.80
CA TYR A 213 12.66 23.05 -7.26
C TYR A 213 13.67 24.21 -7.11
N ASP A 214 13.18 25.45 -7.01
CA ASP A 214 13.99 26.66 -7.17
C ASP A 214 14.69 27.14 -5.89
N GLY A 215 14.57 26.39 -4.80
CA GLY A 215 15.12 26.77 -3.49
C GLY A 215 14.13 27.49 -2.57
N GLU A 216 13.01 27.97 -3.09
CA GLU A 216 11.92 28.57 -2.32
C GLU A 216 10.74 27.59 -2.10
N GLY A 217 10.88 26.36 -2.57
CA GLY A 217 9.85 25.32 -2.49
C GLY A 217 8.96 25.23 -3.72
N LEU A 218 9.22 26.03 -4.74
CA LEU A 218 8.59 25.95 -6.06
C LEU A 218 9.39 25.03 -6.96
N LEU A 219 8.71 24.37 -7.91
CA LEU A 219 9.36 23.61 -8.96
C LEU A 219 10.03 24.57 -9.95
N ASP A 220 11.22 24.22 -10.44
CA ASP A 220 11.82 24.89 -11.58
C ASP A 220 11.02 24.63 -12.87
N SER A 221 11.42 25.25 -13.99
CA SER A 221 10.72 25.12 -15.28
C SER A 221 10.58 23.67 -15.74
N ASP A 222 11.60 22.84 -15.55
CA ASP A 222 11.60 21.43 -15.93
C ASP A 222 10.74 20.61 -14.97
N GLY A 223 10.82 20.86 -13.66
CA GLY A 223 9.97 20.24 -12.64
C GLY A 223 8.49 20.57 -12.85
N GLU A 224 8.17 21.81 -13.20
CA GLU A 224 6.81 22.25 -13.54
C GLU A 224 6.30 21.54 -14.81
N HIS A 225 7.13 21.41 -15.85
CA HIS A 225 6.82 20.66 -17.06
C HIS A 225 6.49 19.21 -16.74
N LEU A 226 7.35 18.50 -15.98
CA LEU A 226 7.12 17.12 -15.58
C LEU A 226 5.81 16.95 -14.80
N ALA A 227 5.52 17.87 -13.88
CA ALA A 227 4.30 17.81 -13.07
C ALA A 227 3.04 18.01 -13.93
N LYS A 228 3.05 18.97 -14.85
CA LYS A 228 1.90 19.31 -15.72
C LYS A 228 1.67 18.22 -16.79
N GLN A 229 2.70 17.91 -17.59
CA GLN A 229 2.58 16.91 -18.67
C GLN A 229 2.36 15.50 -18.12
N GLY A 230 2.99 15.19 -17.00
CA GLY A 230 2.83 13.91 -16.32
C GLY A 230 1.53 13.75 -15.56
N HIS A 231 0.73 14.80 -15.37
CA HIS A 231 -0.46 14.81 -14.49
C HIS A 231 -0.14 14.22 -13.11
N GLU A 232 0.94 14.76 -12.48
CA GLU A 232 1.52 14.16 -11.29
C GLU A 232 0.75 14.51 -10.02
N PHE A 233 -0.34 13.75 -9.80
CA PHE A 233 -1.16 13.79 -8.58
C PHE A 233 -1.29 12.39 -7.98
N GLY A 234 -1.39 12.31 -6.66
CA GLY A 234 -1.62 11.04 -5.96
C GLY A 234 -3.00 10.47 -6.31
N SER A 235 -3.04 9.25 -6.83
CA SER A 235 -4.30 8.59 -7.26
C SER A 235 -5.34 8.48 -6.14
N THR A 236 -4.89 8.29 -4.90
CA THR A 236 -5.77 8.13 -3.74
C THR A 236 -6.11 9.45 -3.05
N THR A 237 -5.16 10.37 -2.96
CA THR A 237 -5.29 11.59 -2.13
C THR A 237 -5.42 12.86 -2.96
N GLY A 238 -5.22 12.80 -4.28
CA GLY A 238 -5.18 13.97 -5.16
C GLY A 238 -4.03 14.95 -4.87
N ARG A 239 -3.13 14.64 -3.91
CA ARG A 239 -2.02 15.51 -3.56
C ARG A 239 -1.01 15.61 -4.70
N PRO A 240 -0.45 16.81 -4.99
CA PRO A 240 0.59 16.97 -5.99
C PRO A 240 1.82 16.14 -5.61
N ARG A 241 2.46 15.57 -6.61
CA ARG A 241 3.74 14.88 -6.47
C ARG A 241 4.88 15.84 -6.71
N ARG A 242 5.92 15.71 -5.90
CA ARG A 242 7.23 16.33 -6.14
C ARG A 242 7.85 15.63 -7.34
N CYS A 243 8.47 16.36 -8.25
CA CYS A 243 9.08 15.83 -9.48
C CYS A 243 10.58 16.06 -9.49
N GLY A 244 11.30 15.16 -10.15
CA GLY A 244 12.74 15.24 -10.25
C GLY A 244 13.30 14.36 -11.37
N TRP A 245 14.59 14.52 -11.66
CA TRP A 245 15.25 13.73 -12.69
C TRP A 245 15.30 12.24 -12.35
N PHE A 246 15.45 11.42 -13.39
CA PHE A 246 15.61 9.98 -13.26
C PHE A 246 16.82 9.65 -12.37
N ASP A 247 16.59 8.85 -11.34
CA ASP A 247 17.61 8.48 -10.36
C ASP A 247 18.11 7.05 -10.62
N ALA A 248 19.19 6.95 -11.38
CA ALA A 248 19.77 5.66 -11.72
C ALA A 248 20.47 4.99 -10.51
N VAL A 249 20.87 5.76 -9.49
CA VAL A 249 21.45 5.21 -8.26
C VAL A 249 20.37 4.47 -7.47
N ALA A 250 19.25 5.13 -7.21
CA ALA A 250 18.11 4.54 -6.52
C ALA A 250 17.53 3.35 -7.30
N LEU A 251 17.41 3.46 -8.63
CA LEU A 251 16.90 2.35 -9.46
C LEU A 251 17.84 1.14 -9.45
N ARG A 252 19.15 1.35 -9.50
CA ARG A 252 20.12 0.25 -9.42
C ARG A 252 20.00 -0.51 -8.10
N ARG A 253 19.83 0.21 -6.99
CA ARG A 253 19.56 -0.38 -5.69
C ARG A 253 18.22 -1.12 -5.66
N SER A 254 17.18 -0.54 -6.23
CA SER A 254 15.86 -1.16 -6.36
C SER A 254 15.93 -2.49 -7.13
N ASN A 255 16.64 -2.50 -8.25
CA ASN A 255 16.83 -3.73 -9.04
C ASN A 255 17.55 -4.84 -8.26
N GLN A 256 18.56 -4.47 -7.46
CA GLN A 256 19.30 -5.44 -6.64
C GLN A 256 18.41 -6.13 -5.61
N ILE A 257 17.60 -5.36 -4.84
CA ILE A 257 16.75 -5.93 -3.79
C ILE A 257 15.53 -6.69 -4.32
N ASN A 258 15.13 -6.43 -5.58
CA ASN A 258 14.01 -7.10 -6.22
C ASN A 258 14.43 -8.24 -7.16
N SER A 259 15.71 -8.43 -7.41
CA SER A 259 16.19 -9.36 -8.45
C SER A 259 15.49 -9.14 -9.79
N THR A 260 15.35 -7.87 -10.20
CA THR A 260 14.63 -7.46 -11.40
C THR A 260 15.26 -8.08 -12.65
N THR A 261 14.47 -8.79 -13.47
CA THR A 261 14.91 -9.43 -14.71
C THR A 261 14.66 -8.55 -15.95
N GLY A 262 13.80 -7.56 -15.83
CA GLY A 262 13.49 -6.60 -16.88
C GLY A 262 12.90 -5.32 -16.33
N LEU A 263 13.03 -4.22 -17.08
CA LEU A 263 12.47 -2.92 -16.73
C LEU A 263 11.43 -2.49 -17.75
N CYS A 264 10.30 -1.99 -17.27
CA CYS A 264 9.31 -1.27 -18.05
C CYS A 264 9.44 0.22 -17.75
N ILE A 265 10.01 0.99 -18.68
CA ILE A 265 10.13 2.44 -18.54
C ILE A 265 8.88 3.08 -19.11
N THR A 266 8.17 3.83 -18.27
CA THR A 266 6.91 4.49 -18.62
C THR A 266 7.09 6.01 -18.71
N LYS A 267 6.11 6.69 -19.30
CA LYS A 267 6.03 8.16 -19.35
C LYS A 267 7.24 8.83 -20.02
N LEU A 268 7.83 8.19 -21.01
CA LEU A 268 8.88 8.80 -21.85
C LEU A 268 8.36 10.02 -22.61
N ASP A 269 7.11 9.97 -23.05
CA ASP A 269 6.37 11.05 -23.71
C ASP A 269 6.31 12.36 -22.89
N VAL A 270 6.37 12.24 -21.57
CA VAL A 270 6.37 13.42 -20.66
C VAL A 270 7.65 14.25 -20.80
N LEU A 271 8.74 13.64 -21.30
CA LEU A 271 10.02 14.32 -21.51
C LEU A 271 10.07 15.11 -22.83
N ASP A 272 9.07 14.99 -23.69
CA ASP A 272 9.01 15.72 -24.96
C ASP A 272 8.99 17.23 -24.71
N GLY A 273 9.82 17.97 -25.46
CA GLY A 273 9.97 19.41 -25.32
C GLY A 273 10.97 19.87 -24.26
N ILE A 274 11.63 18.97 -23.56
CA ILE A 274 12.75 19.27 -22.65
C ILE A 274 14.06 19.24 -23.45
N ASP A 275 14.77 20.36 -23.51
CA ASP A 275 16.01 20.48 -24.29
C ASP A 275 17.15 19.61 -23.76
N THR A 276 17.25 19.47 -22.44
CA THR A 276 18.33 18.71 -21.79
C THR A 276 17.79 17.80 -20.72
N ILE A 277 17.81 16.48 -20.97
CA ILE A 277 17.43 15.45 -19.99
C ILE A 277 18.66 15.12 -19.14
N ARG A 278 18.49 15.11 -17.82
CA ARG A 278 19.56 14.76 -16.86
C ARG A 278 19.27 13.44 -16.17
N LEU A 279 20.34 12.70 -15.91
CA LEU A 279 20.30 11.43 -15.19
C LEU A 279 21.20 11.51 -13.96
N CYS A 280 20.69 11.15 -12.79
CA CYS A 280 21.52 11.02 -11.60
C CYS A 280 22.27 9.69 -11.63
N VAL A 281 23.60 9.76 -11.68
CA VAL A 281 24.49 8.58 -11.77
C VAL A 281 25.34 8.36 -10.51
N GLY A 282 25.32 9.30 -9.57
CA GLY A 282 26.05 9.24 -8.31
C GLY A 282 25.55 10.28 -7.32
N TYR A 283 25.80 10.04 -6.04
CA TYR A 283 25.59 11.00 -4.95
C TYR A 283 26.94 11.38 -4.33
N THR A 284 27.07 12.63 -3.92
CA THR A 284 28.15 13.07 -3.06
C THR A 284 27.58 13.56 -1.73
N ILE A 285 28.27 13.24 -0.63
CA ILE A 285 27.90 13.67 0.71
C ILE A 285 29.12 14.38 1.31
N ASN A 286 28.96 15.64 1.65
CA ASN A 286 30.05 16.49 2.19
C ASN A 286 31.27 16.61 1.27
N GLY A 287 31.05 16.65 -0.03
CA GLY A 287 32.09 16.67 -1.07
C GLY A 287 32.64 15.30 -1.35
#